data_4f539f835e82a2c2fc43fe273331ecdc
#
_entry.id   4f539f835e82a2c2fc43fe273331ecdc
#
_cell.length_a   1.000
_cell.length_b   1.000
_cell.length_c   1.000
_cell.angle_alpha   90.00
_cell.angle_beta   90.00
_cell.angle_gamma   90.00
#
_symmetry.space_group_name_H-M   'P 1'
#
loop_
_entity.id
_entity.type
_entity.pdbx_description
1 polymer ?
#
loop_
_entity_poly.entity_id
_entity_poly.type
_entity_poly.pdbx_seq_one_letter_code
_entity_poly.pdbx_strand_id
1 'polypeptide(L)'
;MMRRLMTMWIMLLMLSSCYYFNQVVDDIKESAEMSERSKKNGSGAVTNEKHKDGVKEAVKDILKRPLNKNESFKEIKLIIPLNTSINQKQGNIVDLRTGYGIPITFGEGRTCNEKKIGNNTYYGVLYNEKIPGVEELAQKIIKANGFVNTCK
;
A
#
# COMPACT_ATOMS: atom_id res chain seq x y z
N MET A 1 -37.76 7.69 35.25
CA MET A 1 -37.44 6.96 33.98
C MET A 1 -36.25 7.57 33.23
N MET A 2 -36.13 8.88 33.10
CA MET A 2 -35.07 9.59 32.35
C MET A 2 -33.62 9.30 32.80
N ARG A 3 -33.37 9.14 34.12
CA ARG A 3 -32.03 8.87 34.65
C ARG A 3 -31.44 7.51 34.22
N ARG A 4 -32.27 6.47 34.04
CA ARG A 4 -31.81 5.14 33.59
C ARG A 4 -31.49 5.07 32.10
N LEU A 5 -32.16 5.88 31.27
CA LEU A 5 -31.85 6.01 29.85
C LEU A 5 -30.53 6.72 29.61
N MET A 6 -30.23 7.73 30.42
CA MET A 6 -28.98 8.50 30.29
C MET A 6 -27.72 7.67 30.66
N THR A 7 -27.84 6.80 31.69
CA THR A 7 -26.73 5.88 32.04
C THR A 7 -26.47 4.80 30.98
N MET A 8 -27.52 4.30 30.31
CA MET A 8 -27.36 3.35 29.21
C MET A 8 -26.67 3.95 27.99
N TRP A 9 -26.97 5.22 27.68
CA TRP A 9 -26.31 5.94 26.57
C TRP A 9 -24.81 6.19 26.84
N ILE A 10 -24.45 6.53 28.08
CA ILE A 10 -23.05 6.73 28.47
C ILE A 10 -22.27 5.40 28.40
N MET A 11 -22.86 4.28 28.80
CA MET A 11 -22.22 2.95 28.67
C MET A 11 -22.02 2.54 27.20
N LEU A 12 -22.96 2.84 26.31
CA LEU A 12 -22.80 2.55 24.88
C LEU A 12 -21.66 3.36 24.25
N LEU A 13 -21.50 4.62 24.64
CA LEU A 13 -20.42 5.49 24.15
C LEU A 13 -19.03 5.04 24.66
N MET A 14 -18.96 4.51 25.88
CA MET A 14 -17.69 3.97 26.42
C MET A 14 -17.26 2.67 25.73
N LEU A 15 -18.20 1.82 25.33
CA LEU A 15 -17.89 0.57 24.60
C LEU A 15 -17.40 0.83 23.17
N SER A 16 -17.93 1.84 22.51
CA SER A 16 -17.48 2.22 21.16
C SER A 16 -16.07 2.83 21.17
N SER A 17 -15.72 3.59 22.20
CA SER A 17 -14.38 4.19 22.32
C SER A 17 -13.29 3.15 22.59
N CYS A 18 -13.57 2.09 23.34
CA CYS A 18 -12.63 0.98 23.56
C CYS A 18 -12.35 0.18 22.27
N TYR A 19 -13.36 0.01 21.42
CA TYR A 19 -13.19 -0.68 20.13
C TYR A 19 -12.26 0.10 19.19
N TYR A 20 -12.47 1.42 19.06
CA TYR A 20 -11.60 2.27 18.25
C TYR A 20 -10.16 2.36 18.78
N PHE A 21 -10.00 2.40 20.10
CA PHE A 21 -8.68 2.45 20.71
C PHE A 21 -7.86 1.18 20.46
N ASN A 22 -8.46 0.00 20.55
CA ASN A 22 -7.78 -1.26 20.24
C ASN A 22 -7.38 -1.35 18.77
N GLN A 23 -8.22 -0.88 17.85
CA GLN A 23 -7.90 -0.87 16.42
C GLN A 23 -6.70 0.04 16.11
N VAL A 24 -6.64 1.22 16.74
CA VAL A 24 -5.50 2.14 16.59
C VAL A 24 -4.22 1.57 17.19
N VAL A 25 -4.30 0.86 18.31
CA VAL A 25 -3.14 0.20 18.94
C VAL A 25 -2.62 -0.95 18.09
N ASP A 26 -3.50 -1.73 17.46
CA ASP A 26 -3.12 -2.81 16.57
C ASP A 26 -2.48 -2.26 15.28
N ASP A 27 -3.01 -1.19 14.70
CA ASP A 27 -2.42 -0.50 13.55
C ASP A 27 -1.02 0.08 13.86
N ILE A 28 -0.82 0.62 15.07
CA ILE A 28 0.48 1.14 15.51
C ILE A 28 1.48 0.00 15.74
N LYS A 29 1.06 -1.13 16.33
CA LYS A 29 1.90 -2.32 16.50
C LYS A 29 2.30 -2.91 15.16
N GLU A 30 1.36 -3.09 14.25
CA GLU A 30 1.61 -3.60 12.90
C GLU A 30 2.57 -2.68 12.15
N SER A 31 2.41 -1.36 12.27
CA SER A 31 3.29 -0.34 11.68
C SER A 31 4.71 -0.38 12.29
N ALA A 32 4.84 -0.59 13.60
CA ALA A 32 6.14 -0.70 14.28
C ALA A 32 6.87 -2.00 13.92
N GLU A 33 6.17 -3.14 13.93
CA GLU A 33 6.73 -4.44 13.51
C GLU A 33 7.16 -4.42 12.05
N MET A 34 6.42 -3.72 11.19
CA MET A 34 6.75 -3.55 9.79
C MET A 34 8.00 -2.69 9.60
N SER A 35 8.16 -1.62 10.38
CA SER A 35 9.36 -0.79 10.37
C SER A 35 10.61 -1.60 10.77
N GLU A 36 10.49 -2.50 11.74
CA GLU A 36 11.56 -3.40 12.13
C GLU A 36 11.86 -4.49 11.09
N ARG A 37 10.82 -5.08 10.47
CA ARG A 37 10.97 -6.05 9.38
C ARG A 37 11.60 -5.40 8.15
N SER A 38 11.22 -4.17 7.81
CA SER A 38 11.82 -3.39 6.71
C SER A 38 13.29 -3.09 6.96
N LYS A 39 13.67 -2.74 8.20
CA LYS A 39 15.08 -2.54 8.61
C LYS A 39 15.87 -3.84 8.54
N LYS A 40 15.29 -4.95 8.99
CA LYS A 40 15.94 -6.27 8.99
C LYS A 40 16.13 -6.83 7.59
N ASN A 41 15.21 -6.56 6.68
CA ASN A 41 15.28 -7.01 5.28
C ASN A 41 16.05 -6.05 4.37
N GLY A 42 16.26 -4.79 4.78
CA GLY A 42 16.93 -3.74 3.99
C GLY A 42 18.41 -3.50 4.33
N SER A 43 18.91 -4.01 5.45
CA SER A 43 20.28 -3.71 5.93
C SER A 43 21.23 -4.90 6.06
N GLY A 44 20.84 -6.09 5.66
CA GLY A 44 21.72 -7.25 5.62
C GLY A 44 22.13 -7.58 4.19
N ALA A 45 23.37 -7.98 3.95
CA ALA A 45 23.85 -8.60 2.71
C ALA A 45 23.13 -9.94 2.45
N VAL A 46 21.82 -9.87 2.28
CA VAL A 46 21.02 -10.96 1.75
C VAL A 46 21.46 -11.13 0.32
N THR A 47 21.97 -12.29 -0.04
CA THR A 47 22.36 -12.61 -1.41
C THR A 47 21.24 -12.17 -2.33
N ASN A 48 21.58 -11.51 -3.42
CA ASN A 48 20.65 -10.87 -4.35
C ASN A 48 19.53 -11.84 -4.85
N GLU A 49 19.78 -13.15 -4.82
CA GLU A 49 18.82 -14.21 -5.16
C GLU A 49 17.74 -14.41 -4.09
N LYS A 50 18.11 -14.50 -2.81
CA LYS A 50 17.16 -14.71 -1.73
C LYS A 50 16.18 -13.55 -1.56
N HIS A 51 16.64 -12.31 -1.84
CA HIS A 51 15.80 -11.15 -1.88
C HIS A 51 14.82 -11.21 -3.07
N LYS A 52 15.31 -11.59 -4.27
CA LYS A 52 14.46 -11.75 -5.45
C LYS A 52 13.35 -12.79 -5.24
N ASP A 53 13.67 -13.91 -4.62
CA ASP A 53 12.69 -14.96 -4.35
C ASP A 53 11.64 -14.48 -3.33
N GLY A 54 12.04 -13.76 -2.29
CA GLY A 54 11.13 -13.13 -1.34
C GLY A 54 10.16 -12.14 -2.03
N VAL A 55 10.67 -11.31 -2.95
CA VAL A 55 9.83 -10.40 -3.74
C VAL A 55 8.86 -11.17 -4.65
N LYS A 56 9.29 -12.24 -5.33
CA LYS A 56 8.41 -13.07 -6.17
C LYS A 56 7.25 -13.68 -5.37
N GLU A 57 7.54 -14.23 -4.19
CA GLU A 57 6.50 -14.79 -3.32
C GLU A 57 5.54 -13.71 -2.80
N ALA A 58 6.06 -12.54 -2.43
CA ALA A 58 5.24 -11.41 -2.03
C ALA A 58 4.30 -10.97 -3.17
N VAL A 59 4.81 -10.83 -4.40
CA VAL A 59 3.99 -10.47 -5.58
C VAL A 59 2.90 -11.50 -5.84
N LYS A 60 3.24 -12.80 -5.77
CA LYS A 60 2.29 -13.90 -5.96
C LYS A 60 1.16 -13.91 -4.92
N ASP A 61 1.46 -13.54 -3.68
CA ASP A 61 0.47 -13.40 -2.64
C ASP A 61 -0.38 -12.12 -2.83
N ILE A 62 0.25 -10.99 -3.13
CA ILE A 62 -0.45 -9.71 -3.38
C ILE A 62 -1.42 -9.81 -4.57
N LEU A 63 -1.09 -10.56 -5.62
CA LEU A 63 -1.97 -10.77 -6.78
C LEU A 63 -3.32 -11.40 -6.43
N LYS A 64 -3.40 -12.13 -5.31
CA LYS A 64 -4.63 -12.79 -4.82
C LYS A 64 -5.45 -11.86 -3.93
N ARG A 65 -4.89 -10.74 -3.48
CA ARG A 65 -5.55 -9.81 -2.56
C ARG A 65 -6.51 -8.89 -3.32
N PRO A 66 -7.59 -8.43 -2.67
CA PRO A 66 -8.48 -7.44 -3.27
C PRO A 66 -7.75 -6.12 -3.48
N LEU A 67 -8.07 -5.45 -4.59
CA LEU A 67 -7.55 -4.12 -4.92
C LEU A 67 -8.58 -3.08 -4.43
N ASN A 68 -8.53 -2.74 -3.16
CA ASN A 68 -9.56 -1.92 -2.51
C ASN A 68 -9.04 -0.99 -1.40
N LYS A 69 -7.73 -0.94 -1.17
CA LYS A 69 -7.14 -0.01 -0.21
C LYS A 69 -6.91 1.35 -0.88
N ASN A 70 -7.48 2.40 -0.30
CA ASN A 70 -7.20 3.77 -0.72
C ASN A 70 -5.95 4.29 0.02
N GLU A 71 -4.99 4.79 -0.72
CA GLU A 71 -3.78 5.39 -0.18
C GLU A 71 -3.42 6.68 -0.94
N SER A 72 -2.87 7.66 -0.25
CA SER A 72 -2.40 8.90 -0.86
C SER A 72 -0.90 8.84 -1.09
N PHE A 73 -0.47 9.25 -2.27
CA PHE A 73 0.93 9.47 -2.59
C PHE A 73 1.09 10.87 -3.17
N LYS A 74 1.76 11.76 -2.42
CA LYS A 74 1.80 13.19 -2.74
C LYS A 74 0.36 13.73 -2.97
N GLU A 75 0.07 14.23 -4.16
CA GLU A 75 -1.23 14.85 -4.51
C GLU A 75 -2.25 13.88 -5.11
N ILE A 76 -1.88 12.61 -5.34
CA ILE A 76 -2.78 11.62 -5.93
C ILE A 76 -3.32 10.64 -4.90
N LYS A 77 -4.58 10.24 -5.11
CA LYS A 77 -5.19 9.11 -4.39
C LYS A 77 -5.13 7.89 -5.29
N LEU A 78 -4.67 6.79 -4.73
CA LEU A 78 -4.46 5.53 -5.43
C LEU A 78 -5.22 4.41 -4.74
N ILE A 79 -5.78 3.51 -5.55
CA ILE A 79 -6.32 2.23 -5.10
C ILE A 79 -5.22 1.20 -5.27
N ILE A 80 -4.82 0.59 -4.16
CA ILE A 80 -3.76 -0.42 -4.11
C ILE A 80 -4.26 -1.71 -3.47
N PRO A 81 -3.53 -2.83 -3.60
CA PRO A 81 -3.90 -4.09 -2.95
C PRO A 81 -3.98 -3.97 -1.44
N LEU A 82 -4.90 -4.72 -0.84
CA LEU A 82 -5.01 -4.82 0.61
C LEU A 82 -3.69 -5.29 1.23
N ASN A 83 -3.37 -4.81 2.43
CA ASN A 83 -2.12 -5.09 3.15
C ASN A 83 -0.85 -4.71 2.35
N THR A 84 -0.94 -3.64 1.56
CA THR A 84 0.21 -2.95 0.98
C THR A 84 0.21 -1.49 1.37
N SER A 85 1.31 -0.80 1.16
CA SER A 85 1.47 0.64 1.37
C SER A 85 2.37 1.24 0.30
N ILE A 86 2.40 2.56 0.19
CA ILE A 86 3.31 3.27 -0.72
C ILE A 86 4.40 3.95 0.13
N ASN A 87 5.64 3.63 -0.16
CA ASN A 87 6.78 4.34 0.42
C ASN A 87 6.77 5.79 -0.05
N GLN A 88 6.53 6.73 0.85
CA GLN A 88 6.37 8.15 0.52
C GLN A 88 7.64 8.81 -0.03
N LYS A 89 8.83 8.24 0.20
CA LYS A 89 10.10 8.75 -0.32
C LYS A 89 10.42 8.20 -1.71
N GLN A 90 10.17 6.92 -1.93
CA GLN A 90 10.57 6.21 -3.14
C GLN A 90 9.41 6.00 -4.13
N GLY A 91 8.15 6.12 -3.67
CA GLY A 91 6.96 5.89 -4.46
C GLY A 91 6.66 4.41 -4.76
N ASN A 92 7.48 3.48 -4.28
CA ASN A 92 7.25 2.06 -4.54
C ASN A 92 6.23 1.44 -3.58
N ILE A 93 5.55 0.40 -4.05
CA ILE A 93 4.67 -0.40 -3.21
C ILE A 93 5.50 -1.23 -2.23
N VAL A 94 5.03 -1.33 -0.99
CA VAL A 94 5.61 -2.18 0.06
C VAL A 94 4.56 -3.17 0.52
N ASP A 95 4.90 -4.44 0.58
CA ASP A 95 4.06 -5.45 1.20
C ASP A 95 4.15 -5.35 2.72
N LEU A 96 3.05 -5.04 3.39
CA LEU A 96 3.01 -4.84 4.83
C LEU A 96 3.24 -6.13 5.62
N ARG A 97 2.97 -7.29 5.03
CA ARG A 97 3.14 -8.60 5.69
C ARG A 97 4.60 -9.07 5.73
N THR A 98 5.36 -8.74 4.70
CA THR A 98 6.74 -9.21 4.54
C THR A 98 7.78 -8.11 4.67
N GLY A 99 7.38 -6.84 4.51
CA GLY A 99 8.25 -5.67 4.44
C GLY A 99 9.00 -5.55 3.11
N TYR A 100 8.74 -6.40 2.13
CA TYR A 100 9.39 -6.30 0.82
C TYR A 100 8.88 -5.13 0.00
N GLY A 101 9.79 -4.35 -0.57
CA GLY A 101 9.50 -3.40 -1.62
C GLY A 101 9.17 -4.11 -2.93
N ILE A 102 8.00 -3.86 -3.46
CA ILE A 102 7.57 -4.37 -4.76
C ILE A 102 8.04 -3.39 -5.84
N PRO A 103 8.66 -3.85 -6.93
CA PRO A 103 9.21 -2.97 -7.97
C PRO A 103 8.13 -2.45 -8.91
N ILE A 104 7.15 -1.76 -8.35
CA ILE A 104 6.13 -0.92 -8.98
C ILE A 104 6.23 0.43 -8.29
N THR A 105 6.59 1.48 -9.04
CA THR A 105 6.92 2.80 -8.48
C THR A 105 6.06 3.86 -9.13
N PHE A 106 5.44 4.69 -8.30
CA PHE A 106 4.75 5.91 -8.72
C PHE A 106 5.69 7.10 -8.61
N GLY A 107 5.61 7.99 -9.57
CA GLY A 107 6.42 9.20 -9.58
C GLY A 107 5.74 10.34 -10.31
N GLU A 108 6.10 11.56 -9.95
CA GLU A 108 5.74 12.73 -10.72
C GLU A 108 6.56 12.78 -12.01
N GLY A 109 5.89 13.04 -13.11
CA GLY A 109 6.49 13.10 -14.45
C GLY A 109 5.75 12.22 -15.45
N ARG A 110 6.20 12.32 -16.71
CA ARG A 110 5.63 11.56 -17.82
C ARG A 110 6.32 10.22 -17.97
N THR A 111 5.51 9.18 -18.13
CA THR A 111 5.97 7.80 -18.43
C THR A 111 5.02 7.20 -19.44
N CYS A 112 5.31 5.98 -19.90
CA CYS A 112 4.38 5.26 -20.80
C CYS A 112 3.01 4.99 -20.14
N ASN A 113 2.97 4.80 -18.83
CA ASN A 113 1.71 4.64 -18.10
C ASN A 113 1.53 5.86 -17.20
N GLU A 114 0.75 6.84 -17.64
CA GLU A 114 0.62 8.12 -16.99
C GLU A 114 -0.83 8.54 -16.73
N LYS A 115 -1.01 9.40 -15.74
CA LYS A 115 -2.28 10.05 -15.40
C LYS A 115 -2.04 11.54 -15.23
N LYS A 116 -2.84 12.36 -15.94
CA LYS A 116 -2.80 13.80 -15.80
C LYS A 116 -3.60 14.24 -14.56
N ILE A 117 -2.99 15.08 -13.73
CA ILE A 117 -3.60 15.68 -12.56
C ILE A 117 -3.53 17.22 -12.72
N GLY A 118 -4.69 17.88 -12.71
CA GLY A 118 -4.73 19.33 -12.92
C GLY A 118 -4.28 19.76 -14.33
N ASN A 119 -3.71 20.97 -14.44
CA ASN A 119 -3.45 21.58 -15.75
C ASN A 119 -2.18 21.02 -16.43
N ASN A 120 -1.12 20.72 -15.68
CA ASN A 120 0.16 20.37 -16.29
C ASN A 120 0.99 19.33 -15.49
N THR A 121 0.43 18.76 -14.44
CA THR A 121 1.09 17.74 -13.62
C THR A 121 0.70 16.35 -14.10
N TYR A 122 1.69 15.49 -14.27
CA TYR A 122 1.52 14.10 -14.64
C TYR A 122 2.14 13.21 -13.55
N TYR A 123 1.49 12.09 -13.29
CA TYR A 123 2.03 11.01 -12.48
C TYR A 123 2.17 9.77 -13.33
N GLY A 124 3.31 9.12 -13.23
CA GLY A 124 3.61 7.92 -13.99
C GLY A 124 3.78 6.69 -13.11
N VAL A 125 3.66 5.52 -13.74
CA VAL A 125 3.93 4.22 -13.14
C VAL A 125 5.05 3.55 -13.89
N LEU A 126 6.08 3.15 -13.15
CA LEU A 126 7.20 2.33 -13.64
C LEU A 126 7.19 0.99 -12.93
N TYR A 127 7.54 -0.08 -13.62
CA TYR A 127 7.62 -1.41 -13.03
C TYR A 127 8.67 -2.28 -13.71
N ASN A 128 9.17 -3.29 -12.99
CA ASN A 128 10.18 -4.21 -13.49
C ASN A 128 9.54 -5.49 -14.02
N GLU A 129 9.43 -5.61 -15.32
CA GLU A 129 8.85 -6.76 -16.03
C GLU A 129 9.65 -8.08 -15.86
N LYS A 130 10.93 -7.98 -15.45
CA LYS A 130 11.79 -9.17 -15.27
C LYS A 130 11.42 -10.01 -14.04
N ILE A 131 10.57 -9.49 -13.16
CA ILE A 131 10.11 -10.21 -11.96
C ILE A 131 8.72 -10.78 -12.26
N PRO A 132 8.54 -12.11 -12.20
CA PRO A 132 7.26 -12.75 -12.49
C PRO A 132 6.10 -12.18 -11.67
N GLY A 133 5.00 -11.85 -12.35
CA GLY A 133 3.77 -11.33 -11.76
C GLY A 133 3.77 -9.82 -11.50
N VAL A 134 4.92 -9.13 -11.56
CA VAL A 134 4.97 -7.67 -11.34
C VAL A 134 4.21 -6.92 -12.43
N GLU A 135 4.36 -7.32 -13.69
CA GLU A 135 3.62 -6.73 -14.80
C GLU A 135 2.10 -6.89 -14.60
N GLU A 136 1.63 -8.10 -14.29
CA GLU A 136 0.20 -8.36 -14.06
C GLU A 136 -0.34 -7.49 -12.93
N LEU A 137 0.40 -7.40 -11.83
CA LEU A 137 0.03 -6.58 -10.68
C LEU A 137 0.01 -5.09 -11.05
N ALA A 138 1.02 -4.62 -11.77
CA ALA A 138 1.10 -3.24 -12.24
C ALA A 138 -0.08 -2.89 -13.15
N GLN A 139 -0.43 -3.75 -14.11
CA GLN A 139 -1.56 -3.54 -15.02
C GLN A 139 -2.90 -3.48 -14.27
N LYS A 140 -3.11 -4.32 -13.26
CA LYS A 140 -4.30 -4.23 -12.39
C LYS A 140 -4.39 -2.87 -11.69
N ILE A 141 -3.28 -2.40 -11.13
CA ILE A 141 -3.21 -1.10 -10.43
C ILE A 141 -3.38 0.06 -11.40
N ILE A 142 -2.70 0.05 -12.55
CA ILE A 142 -2.81 1.04 -13.62
C ILE A 142 -4.27 1.22 -14.04
N LYS A 143 -4.95 0.11 -14.33
CA LYS A 143 -6.35 0.09 -14.74
C LYS A 143 -7.28 0.64 -13.65
N ALA A 144 -7.10 0.19 -12.40
CA ALA A 144 -7.95 0.61 -11.27
C ALA A 144 -7.82 2.12 -10.96
N ASN A 145 -6.69 2.72 -11.30
CA ASN A 145 -6.39 4.12 -11.01
C ASN A 145 -6.54 5.05 -12.23
N GLY A 146 -6.94 4.53 -13.38
CA GLY A 146 -7.16 5.34 -14.59
C GLY A 146 -5.88 5.93 -15.18
N PHE A 147 -4.74 5.24 -15.04
CA PHE A 147 -3.56 5.57 -15.83
C PHE A 147 -3.73 5.09 -17.27
N VAL A 148 -3.20 5.85 -18.22
CA VAL A 148 -3.30 5.60 -19.66
C VAL A 148 -1.92 5.27 -20.22
N ASN A 149 -1.85 4.26 -21.09
CA ASN A 149 -0.62 3.96 -21.83
C ASN A 149 -0.52 4.90 -23.03
N THR A 150 0.52 5.74 -23.04
CA THR A 150 0.78 6.76 -24.08
C THR A 150 1.91 6.40 -25.02
N CYS A 151 2.55 5.23 -24.88
CA CYS A 151 3.64 4.76 -25.73
C CYS A 151 3.20 3.74 -26.79
N LYS A 152 1.90 3.52 -26.93
CA LYS A 152 1.35 2.62 -27.98
C LYS A 152 0.91 3.39 -29.18
#